data_0ab01a77c8cea8335e62bd0dcbaacbe9
#
_entry.id   0ab01a77c8cea8335e62bd0dcbaacbe9
#
_cell.length_a   1.000
_cell.length_b   1.000
_cell.length_c   1.000
_cell.angle_alpha   90.00
_cell.angle_beta   90.00
_cell.angle_gamma   90.00
#
_symmetry.space_group_name_H-M   'P 1'
#
loop_
_entity.id
_entity.type
_entity.pdbx_description
1 polymer ?
#
loop_
_entity_poly.entity_id
_entity_poly.type
_entity_poly.pdbx_seq_one_letter_code
_entity_poly.pdbx_strand_id
1 'polypeptide(L)'
;NIRISPHVAVITSDISLKILEFQTYNNFIVATDEVIDNIRSKVNLSSKAKILRTRASFIPKDWNMENKAIHDQENAALALQTSELFKVSKEISMEVIQSFLGLRGHIEQVKKVNGIDFYNDAASITPSSTLAALKFLSRDKKIIVILGGAYTGHDYSELIKDISKYVSTIIFLPGSGTIGLRKSIEIIEDLKIYQVLNLEDAVKKAKDCGRKGDIVLFSPAFDAIGVDLSRKERGERFVKAVRGL
;
A
#
# COMPACT_ATOMS: atom_id res chain seq x y z
N ASN A 1 12.97 -33.15 -0.61
CA ASN A 1 14.17 -32.39 -0.16
C ASN A 1 14.23 -31.05 -0.89
N ILE A 2 13.54 -30.07 -0.36
CA ILE A 2 13.71 -28.68 -0.80
C ILE A 2 15.01 -28.21 -0.13
N ARG A 3 16.10 -28.19 -0.86
CA ARG A 3 17.30 -27.46 -0.45
C ARG A 3 16.99 -25.97 -0.60
N ILE A 4 16.57 -25.33 0.47
CA ILE A 4 16.55 -23.87 0.57
C ILE A 4 18.02 -23.47 0.75
N SER A 5 18.62 -23.01 -0.30
CA SER A 5 19.98 -22.46 -0.34
C SER A 5 19.87 -20.96 -0.53
N PRO A 6 20.84 -20.20 -0.14
CA PRO A 6 21.11 -19.72 1.19
C PRO A 6 19.89 -19.04 1.83
N HIS A 7 19.77 -19.07 3.14
CA HIS A 7 18.67 -18.37 3.83
C HIS A 7 18.87 -16.86 3.68
N VAL A 8 17.96 -16.22 2.97
CA VAL A 8 17.96 -14.76 2.78
C VAL A 8 16.77 -14.18 3.51
N ALA A 9 17.02 -13.24 4.42
CA ALA A 9 15.99 -12.45 5.04
C ALA A 9 15.94 -11.07 4.36
N VAL A 10 14.81 -10.76 3.73
CA VAL A 10 14.53 -9.41 3.20
C VAL A 10 13.70 -8.66 4.24
N ILE A 11 14.24 -7.55 4.73
CA ILE A 11 13.62 -6.80 5.81
C ILE A 11 13.22 -5.42 5.30
N THR A 12 11.92 -5.16 5.31
CA THR A 12 11.30 -3.92 4.83
C THR A 12 10.84 -3.01 5.98
N SER A 13 10.79 -3.54 7.21
CA SER A 13 10.39 -2.78 8.41
C SER A 13 10.95 -3.43 9.68
N ASP A 14 10.86 -2.72 10.81
CA ASP A 14 11.33 -3.19 12.12
C ASP A 14 10.41 -4.24 12.80
N ILE A 15 9.28 -4.57 12.20
CA ILE A 15 8.31 -5.55 12.77
C ILE A 15 8.84 -6.99 12.72
N SER A 16 9.78 -7.28 11.83
CA SER A 16 10.28 -8.64 11.56
C SER A 16 11.59 -8.98 12.26
N LEU A 17 11.97 -8.29 13.35
CA LEU A 17 13.29 -8.41 13.98
C LEU A 17 13.60 -9.82 14.52
N LYS A 18 12.59 -10.58 14.94
CA LYS A 18 12.79 -11.95 15.44
C LYS A 18 13.47 -12.88 14.42
N ILE A 19 13.29 -12.65 13.13
CA ILE A 19 13.95 -13.46 12.10
C ILE A 19 15.48 -13.31 12.15
N LEU A 20 15.99 -12.19 12.66
CA LEU A 20 17.43 -11.91 12.76
C LEU A 20 18.13 -12.79 13.80
N GLU A 21 17.41 -13.23 14.84
CA GLU A 21 17.94 -14.10 15.91
C GLU A 21 18.33 -15.49 15.38
N PHE A 22 17.70 -15.90 14.28
CA PHE A 22 17.91 -17.23 13.67
C PHE A 22 18.92 -17.22 12.52
N GLN A 23 19.51 -16.06 12.19
CA GLN A 23 20.46 -15.95 11.09
C GLN A 23 21.87 -16.39 11.50
N THR A 24 22.55 -17.11 10.60
CA THR A 24 23.89 -17.65 10.81
C THR A 24 24.88 -17.08 9.78
N TYR A 25 26.15 -17.45 9.86
CA TYR A 25 27.21 -17.01 8.90
C TYR A 25 26.91 -17.33 7.42
N ASN A 26 26.09 -18.34 7.17
CA ASN A 26 25.73 -18.73 5.81
C ASN A 26 24.47 -18.02 5.30
N ASN A 27 23.92 -17.11 6.09
CA ASN A 27 22.72 -16.39 5.73
C ASN A 27 23.04 -14.95 5.31
N PHE A 28 22.08 -14.34 4.61
CA PHE A 28 22.13 -12.94 4.20
C PHE A 28 20.94 -12.18 4.77
N ILE A 29 21.16 -10.92 5.10
CA ILE A 29 20.14 -9.95 5.45
C ILE A 29 20.20 -8.87 4.37
N VAL A 30 19.11 -8.66 3.64
CA VAL A 30 18.97 -7.59 2.67
C VAL A 30 17.97 -6.57 3.20
N ALA A 31 18.40 -5.34 3.38
CA ALA A 31 17.53 -4.27 3.88
C ALA A 31 18.01 -2.90 3.38
N THR A 32 17.12 -1.89 3.44
CA THR A 32 17.52 -0.51 3.14
C THR A 32 18.40 0.07 4.24
N ASP A 33 19.15 1.12 3.91
CA ASP A 33 20.02 1.81 4.88
C ASP A 33 19.21 2.28 6.09
N GLU A 34 18.03 2.89 5.86
CA GLU A 34 17.15 3.38 6.92
C GLU A 34 16.70 2.26 7.87
N VAL A 35 16.27 1.12 7.32
CA VAL A 35 15.83 -0.04 8.12
C VAL A 35 16.98 -0.58 8.96
N ILE A 36 18.20 -0.68 8.40
CA ILE A 36 19.36 -1.18 9.14
C ILE A 36 19.73 -0.24 10.29
N ASP A 37 19.71 1.07 10.06
CA ASP A 37 20.07 2.04 11.09
C ASP A 37 19.01 2.07 12.21
N ASN A 38 17.73 1.95 11.88
CA ASN A 38 16.64 1.79 12.86
C ASN A 38 16.79 0.51 13.68
N ILE A 39 17.15 -0.61 13.06
CA ILE A 39 17.36 -1.88 13.75
C ILE A 39 18.54 -1.78 14.70
N ARG A 40 19.67 -1.22 14.29
CA ARG A 40 20.87 -1.07 15.12
C ARG A 40 20.63 -0.23 16.37
N SER A 41 19.73 0.74 16.29
CA SER A 41 19.39 1.58 17.44
C SER A 41 18.53 0.84 18.50
N LYS A 42 17.80 -0.20 18.09
CA LYS A 42 16.81 -0.91 18.93
C LYS A 42 17.28 -2.28 19.41
N VAL A 43 18.15 -2.92 18.65
CA VAL A 43 18.59 -4.30 18.89
C VAL A 43 20.11 -4.39 18.75
N ASN A 44 20.74 -5.02 19.74
CA ASN A 44 22.14 -5.40 19.58
C ASN A 44 22.19 -6.50 18.50
N LEU A 45 22.51 -6.09 17.27
CA LEU A 45 22.62 -7.01 16.13
C LEU A 45 23.80 -7.95 16.34
N SER A 46 23.60 -8.99 17.14
CA SER A 46 24.52 -10.12 17.29
C SER A 46 24.42 -11.10 16.12
N SER A 47 23.67 -10.74 15.06
CA SER A 47 23.54 -11.59 13.88
C SER A 47 24.89 -11.78 13.21
N LYS A 48 25.26 -13.04 12.99
CA LYS A 48 26.47 -13.43 12.28
C LYS A 48 26.29 -13.41 10.76
N ALA A 49 25.07 -13.10 10.27
CA ALA A 49 24.74 -13.05 8.86
C ALA A 49 25.42 -11.88 8.13
N LYS A 50 25.66 -12.03 6.85
CA LYS A 50 26.16 -10.96 5.99
C LYS A 50 25.03 -9.97 5.72
N ILE A 51 25.24 -8.70 6.07
CA ILE A 51 24.26 -7.63 5.83
C ILE A 51 24.58 -6.96 4.49
N LEU A 52 23.61 -7.01 3.58
CA LEU A 52 23.63 -6.31 2.31
C LEU A 52 22.69 -5.10 2.41
N ARG A 53 23.30 -3.92 2.35
CA ARG A 53 22.58 -2.64 2.36
C ARG A 53 22.17 -2.26 0.95
N THR A 54 20.95 -1.79 0.79
CA THR A 54 20.46 -1.28 -0.48
C THR A 54 19.72 0.04 -0.32
N ARG A 55 19.47 0.72 -1.41
CA ARG A 55 18.75 1.99 -1.48
C ARG A 55 18.17 2.21 -2.88
N ALA A 56 17.17 3.06 -3.00
CA ALA A 56 16.52 3.39 -4.28
C ALA A 56 17.51 3.76 -5.39
N SER A 57 18.62 4.46 -5.04
CA SER A 57 19.65 4.87 -6.01
C SER A 57 20.46 3.69 -6.62
N PHE A 58 20.28 2.47 -6.14
CA PHE A 58 20.89 1.27 -6.76
C PHE A 58 20.15 0.84 -8.03
N ILE A 59 18.93 1.29 -8.21
CA ILE A 59 18.22 1.10 -9.48
C ILE A 59 18.84 2.02 -10.52
N PRO A 60 19.32 1.48 -11.65
CA PRO A 60 19.87 2.28 -12.73
C PRO A 60 18.85 3.31 -13.25
N LYS A 61 19.29 4.53 -13.50
CA LYS A 61 18.41 5.64 -13.92
C LYS A 61 17.77 5.42 -15.30
N ASP A 62 18.36 4.60 -16.12
CA ASP A 62 17.86 4.19 -17.43
C ASP A 62 16.78 3.11 -17.37
N TRP A 63 16.54 2.53 -16.18
CA TRP A 63 15.46 1.59 -15.99
C TRP A 63 14.13 2.33 -15.89
N ASN A 64 13.29 2.17 -16.90
CA ASN A 64 11.98 2.80 -16.95
C ASN A 64 10.97 1.95 -16.16
N MET A 65 10.78 2.28 -14.88
CA MET A 65 9.77 1.64 -14.04
C MET A 65 8.43 2.35 -14.21
N GLU A 66 7.34 1.59 -14.28
CA GLU A 66 5.96 2.12 -14.28
C GLU A 66 5.69 2.92 -12.99
N ASN A 67 6.07 2.36 -11.85
CA ASN A 67 5.93 2.99 -10.55
C ASN A 67 7.24 3.71 -10.17
N LYS A 68 7.15 5.02 -9.97
CA LYS A 68 8.31 5.89 -9.66
C LYS A 68 8.31 6.41 -8.22
N ALA A 69 7.42 5.91 -7.35
CA ALA A 69 7.46 6.27 -5.94
C ALA A 69 8.74 5.75 -5.28
N ILE A 70 9.24 6.48 -4.27
CA ILE A 70 10.52 6.13 -3.65
C ILE A 70 10.51 4.74 -3.02
N HIS A 71 9.39 4.36 -2.40
CA HIS A 71 9.21 3.03 -1.81
C HIS A 71 9.16 1.91 -2.87
N ASP A 72 8.65 2.18 -4.08
CA ASP A 72 8.68 1.20 -5.17
C ASP A 72 10.10 1.00 -5.69
N GLN A 73 10.89 2.08 -5.76
CA GLN A 73 12.31 2.01 -6.10
C GLN A 73 13.12 1.28 -5.04
N GLU A 74 12.81 1.46 -3.76
CA GLU A 74 13.43 0.71 -2.65
C GLU A 74 13.07 -0.77 -2.71
N ASN A 75 11.81 -1.11 -2.95
CA ASN A 75 11.38 -2.49 -3.14
C ASN A 75 12.05 -3.15 -4.35
N ALA A 76 12.17 -2.42 -5.46
CA ALA A 76 12.90 -2.89 -6.64
C ALA A 76 14.39 -3.10 -6.35
N ALA A 77 15.02 -2.21 -5.57
CA ALA A 77 16.42 -2.35 -5.16
C ALA A 77 16.62 -3.57 -4.23
N LEU A 78 15.68 -3.82 -3.30
CA LEU A 78 15.68 -5.02 -2.48
C LEU A 78 15.54 -6.30 -3.32
N ALA A 79 14.62 -6.28 -4.30
CA ALA A 79 14.42 -7.39 -5.22
C ALA A 79 15.66 -7.65 -6.08
N LEU A 80 16.26 -6.61 -6.66
CA LEU A 80 17.47 -6.70 -7.47
C LEU A 80 18.63 -7.29 -6.65
N GLN A 81 18.91 -6.74 -5.47
CA GLN A 81 19.98 -7.22 -4.61
C GLN A 81 19.76 -8.67 -4.16
N THR A 82 18.50 -9.03 -3.91
CA THR A 82 18.14 -10.41 -3.56
C THR A 82 18.33 -11.34 -4.75
N SER A 83 17.91 -10.95 -5.95
CA SER A 83 18.06 -11.76 -7.16
C SER A 83 19.52 -12.05 -7.51
N GLU A 84 20.42 -11.10 -7.28
CA GLU A 84 21.86 -11.29 -7.45
C GLU A 84 22.44 -12.40 -6.56
N LEU A 85 21.94 -12.54 -5.32
CA LEU A 85 22.34 -13.65 -4.42
C LEU A 85 21.96 -15.02 -4.98
N PHE A 86 20.85 -15.06 -5.74
CA PHE A 86 20.40 -16.29 -6.43
C PHE A 86 20.98 -16.43 -7.84
N LYS A 87 21.97 -15.58 -8.21
CA LYS A 87 22.64 -15.59 -9.52
C LYS A 87 21.68 -15.40 -10.69
N VAL A 88 20.58 -14.67 -10.48
CA VAL A 88 19.72 -14.20 -11.57
C VAL A 88 20.45 -13.08 -12.30
N SER A 89 20.45 -13.13 -13.64
CA SER A 89 21.14 -12.10 -14.43
C SER A 89 20.47 -10.73 -14.28
N LYS A 90 21.25 -9.68 -14.46
CA LYS A 90 20.78 -8.29 -14.35
C LYS A 90 19.73 -7.99 -15.42
N GLU A 91 19.86 -8.57 -16.60
CA GLU A 91 18.94 -8.42 -17.75
C GLU A 91 17.57 -8.97 -17.41
N ILE A 92 17.50 -10.17 -16.83
CA ILE A 92 16.23 -10.78 -16.38
C ILE A 92 15.62 -9.95 -15.26
N SER A 93 16.42 -9.52 -14.28
CA SER A 93 15.93 -8.68 -13.19
C SER A 93 15.38 -7.34 -13.71
N MET A 94 16.05 -6.75 -14.69
CA MET A 94 15.62 -5.52 -15.35
C MET A 94 14.26 -5.71 -16.06
N GLU A 95 14.14 -6.75 -16.87
CA GLU A 95 12.90 -7.04 -17.60
C GLU A 95 11.71 -7.19 -16.65
N VAL A 96 11.88 -7.97 -15.56
CA VAL A 96 10.83 -8.18 -14.57
C VAL A 96 10.48 -6.90 -13.82
N ILE A 97 11.47 -6.11 -13.37
CA ILE A 97 11.25 -4.87 -12.63
C ILE A 97 10.57 -3.82 -13.53
N GLN A 98 10.97 -3.70 -14.79
CA GLN A 98 10.37 -2.75 -15.72
C GLN A 98 8.94 -3.12 -16.12
N SER A 99 8.66 -4.41 -16.25
CA SER A 99 7.32 -4.91 -16.60
C SER A 99 6.38 -5.06 -15.42
N PHE A 100 6.85 -4.81 -14.18
CA PHE A 100 6.06 -4.95 -12.98
C PHE A 100 5.02 -3.82 -12.85
N LEU A 101 3.76 -4.15 -13.04
CA LEU A 101 2.62 -3.21 -12.98
C LEU A 101 2.12 -2.94 -11.55
N GLY A 102 2.81 -3.43 -10.53
CA GLY A 102 2.35 -3.37 -9.15
C GLY A 102 1.56 -4.60 -8.70
N LEU A 103 1.19 -4.63 -7.43
CA LEU A 103 0.37 -5.70 -6.87
C LEU A 103 -1.10 -5.35 -6.94
N ARG A 104 -1.94 -6.34 -7.25
CA ARG A 104 -3.40 -6.17 -7.21
C ARG A 104 -3.84 -5.71 -5.83
N GLY A 105 -4.69 -4.68 -5.80
CA GLY A 105 -5.19 -4.10 -4.56
C GLY A 105 -4.20 -3.18 -3.81
N HIS A 106 -3.05 -2.85 -4.38
CA HIS A 106 -2.10 -1.87 -3.87
C HIS A 106 -1.97 -0.70 -4.85
N ILE A 107 -2.80 0.31 -4.69
CA ILE A 107 -2.89 1.48 -5.58
C ILE A 107 -3.01 1.06 -7.06
N GLU A 108 -3.70 -0.02 -7.32
CA GLU A 108 -3.92 -0.61 -8.64
C GLU A 108 -4.85 0.30 -9.46
N GLN A 109 -4.38 0.87 -10.56
CA GLN A 109 -5.25 1.59 -11.48
C GLN A 109 -6.17 0.62 -12.22
N VAL A 110 -7.48 0.73 -12.00
CA VAL A 110 -8.47 -0.22 -12.54
C VAL A 110 -8.97 0.22 -13.91
N LYS A 111 -9.41 1.46 -14.01
CA LYS A 111 -10.02 2.01 -15.24
C LYS A 111 -10.17 3.53 -15.12
N LYS A 112 -10.16 4.20 -16.25
CA LYS A 112 -10.61 5.59 -16.38
C LYS A 112 -12.04 5.60 -16.93
N VAL A 113 -12.97 6.21 -16.19
CA VAL A 113 -14.39 6.31 -16.56
C VAL A 113 -14.79 7.79 -16.62
N ASN A 114 -15.24 8.28 -17.75
CA ASN A 114 -15.62 9.69 -17.96
C ASN A 114 -14.51 10.70 -17.56
N GLY A 115 -13.25 10.29 -17.66
CA GLY A 115 -12.10 11.11 -17.28
C GLY A 115 -11.75 11.07 -15.78
N ILE A 116 -12.42 10.25 -14.98
CA ILE A 116 -12.16 9.97 -13.57
C ILE A 116 -11.31 8.70 -13.48
N ASP A 117 -10.18 8.77 -12.77
CA ASP A 117 -9.29 7.62 -12.57
C ASP A 117 -9.71 6.83 -11.32
N PHE A 118 -9.98 5.53 -11.47
CA PHE A 118 -10.37 4.64 -10.37
C PHE A 118 -9.20 3.76 -9.93
N TYR A 119 -8.87 3.80 -8.63
CA TYR A 119 -7.79 3.04 -8.01
C TYR A 119 -8.30 2.08 -6.94
N ASN A 120 -7.82 0.83 -7.00
CA ASN A 120 -8.05 -0.20 -6.00
C ASN A 120 -6.85 -0.28 -5.05
N ASP A 121 -7.09 0.02 -3.78
CA ASP A 121 -6.11 -0.07 -2.71
C ASP A 121 -6.69 -0.85 -1.52
N ALA A 122 -7.42 -1.92 -1.84
CA ALA A 122 -8.11 -2.77 -0.85
C ALA A 122 -7.18 -3.42 0.18
N ALA A 123 -5.87 -3.47 -0.10
CA ALA A 123 -4.83 -3.94 0.82
C ALA A 123 -4.56 -2.96 1.97
N SER A 124 -4.89 -1.67 1.81
CA SER A 124 -4.70 -0.64 2.84
C SER A 124 -5.80 -0.72 3.91
N ILE A 125 -5.54 -1.56 4.92
CA ILE A 125 -6.47 -1.84 6.03
C ILE A 125 -6.15 -1.07 7.30
N THR A 126 -5.13 -0.21 7.27
CA THR A 126 -4.74 0.64 8.40
C THR A 126 -4.88 2.12 8.04
N PRO A 127 -5.09 3.01 9.02
CA PRO A 127 -5.14 4.46 8.78
C PRO A 127 -3.86 4.99 8.12
N SER A 128 -2.71 4.50 8.54
CA SER A 128 -1.41 4.92 7.99
C SER A 128 -1.22 4.52 6.54
N SER A 129 -1.60 3.29 6.14
CA SER A 129 -1.51 2.84 4.75
C SER A 129 -2.44 3.66 3.84
N THR A 130 -3.69 3.91 4.28
CA THR A 130 -4.62 4.76 3.54
C THR A 130 -4.09 6.20 3.41
N LEU A 131 -3.53 6.77 4.49
CA LEU A 131 -2.95 8.10 4.43
C LEU A 131 -1.76 8.17 3.46
N ALA A 132 -0.92 7.13 3.42
CA ALA A 132 0.17 7.03 2.46
C ALA A 132 -0.34 6.99 1.01
N ALA A 133 -1.39 6.22 0.73
CA ALA A 133 -2.02 6.15 -0.59
C ALA A 133 -2.62 7.50 -1.00
N LEU A 134 -3.28 8.21 -0.07
CA LEU A 134 -3.82 9.55 -0.31
C LEU A 134 -2.71 10.56 -0.64
N LYS A 135 -1.63 10.57 0.14
CA LYS A 135 -0.45 11.43 -0.11
C LYS A 135 0.18 11.15 -1.48
N PHE A 136 0.29 9.89 -1.85
CA PHE A 136 0.87 9.47 -3.12
C PHE A 136 0.05 9.91 -4.34
N LEU A 137 -1.28 9.76 -4.28
CA LEU A 137 -2.17 10.01 -5.42
C LEU A 137 -2.60 11.48 -5.56
N SER A 138 -2.62 12.26 -4.49
CA SER A 138 -3.25 13.60 -4.49
C SER A 138 -2.63 14.58 -5.48
N ARG A 139 -1.28 14.62 -5.63
CA ARG A 139 -0.56 15.47 -6.61
C ARG A 139 -1.36 16.71 -7.05
N ASP A 140 -1.81 17.54 -6.12
CA ASP A 140 -2.66 18.71 -6.32
C ASP A 140 -4.14 18.44 -6.72
N LYS A 141 -4.56 17.19 -6.75
CA LYS A 141 -5.96 16.79 -7.00
C LYS A 141 -6.63 16.36 -5.72
N LYS A 142 -7.88 16.74 -5.55
CA LYS A 142 -8.71 16.22 -4.48
C LYS A 142 -9.25 14.83 -4.83
N ILE A 143 -9.20 13.94 -3.86
CA ILE A 143 -9.59 12.55 -4.01
C ILE A 143 -11.01 12.33 -3.48
N ILE A 144 -11.77 11.48 -4.14
CA ILE A 144 -12.97 10.85 -3.61
C ILE A 144 -12.54 9.51 -3.04
N VAL A 145 -12.59 9.36 -1.70
CA VAL A 145 -12.14 8.14 -1.04
C VAL A 145 -13.31 7.31 -0.54
N ILE A 146 -13.22 5.99 -0.75
CA ILE A 146 -14.17 4.99 -0.21
C ILE A 146 -13.50 4.32 0.98
N LEU A 147 -14.06 4.50 2.18
CA LEU A 147 -13.58 4.01 3.47
C LEU A 147 -14.60 3.07 4.11
N GLY A 148 -14.15 2.16 4.97
CA GLY A 148 -15.03 1.42 5.84
C GLY A 148 -14.66 -0.06 6.02
N GLY A 149 -15.15 -0.62 7.12
CA GLY A 149 -14.90 -1.99 7.56
C GLY A 149 -14.89 -2.15 9.07
N ALA A 150 -14.27 -3.22 9.54
CA ALA A 150 -14.22 -3.57 10.95
C ALA A 150 -13.07 -2.87 11.67
N TYR A 151 -13.33 -2.38 12.89
CA TYR A 151 -12.33 -1.80 13.76
C TYR A 151 -11.40 -2.89 14.32
N THR A 152 -10.10 -2.65 14.23
CA THR A 152 -9.05 -3.58 14.66
C THR A 152 -8.06 -2.96 15.66
N GLY A 153 -8.47 -1.90 16.36
CA GLY A 153 -7.67 -1.31 17.44
C GLY A 153 -6.64 -0.26 16.98
N HIS A 154 -6.65 0.13 15.71
CA HIS A 154 -5.72 1.17 15.22
C HIS A 154 -6.09 2.58 15.71
N ASP A 155 -5.09 3.43 15.85
CA ASP A 155 -5.26 4.86 16.07
C ASP A 155 -5.50 5.60 14.74
N TYR A 156 -6.60 6.33 14.65
CA TYR A 156 -7.03 7.09 13.47
C TYR A 156 -6.70 8.59 13.55
N SER A 157 -6.06 9.03 14.63
CA SER A 157 -5.82 10.47 14.90
C SER A 157 -5.07 11.18 13.77
N GLU A 158 -4.03 10.54 13.21
CA GLU A 158 -3.25 11.12 12.11
C GLU A 158 -4.08 11.21 10.81
N LEU A 159 -4.84 10.14 10.50
CA LEU A 159 -5.73 10.15 9.34
C LEU A 159 -6.79 11.25 9.46
N ILE A 160 -7.44 11.38 10.60
CA ILE A 160 -8.45 12.43 10.87
C ILE A 160 -7.86 13.81 10.68
N LYS A 161 -6.67 14.07 11.25
CA LYS A 161 -5.96 15.35 11.17
C LYS A 161 -5.62 15.78 9.74
N ASP A 162 -5.26 14.83 8.90
CA ASP A 162 -4.66 15.13 7.59
C ASP A 162 -5.58 14.85 6.39
N ILE A 163 -6.67 14.11 6.55
CA ILE A 163 -7.51 13.63 5.43
C ILE A 163 -8.04 14.77 4.56
N SER A 164 -8.44 15.88 5.15
CA SER A 164 -9.01 17.05 4.42
C SER A 164 -8.00 17.73 3.49
N LYS A 165 -6.71 17.50 3.70
CA LYS A 165 -5.66 18.03 2.81
C LYS A 165 -5.72 17.38 1.42
N TYR A 166 -6.16 16.12 1.34
CA TYR A 166 -6.09 15.28 0.14
C TYR A 166 -7.47 14.95 -0.45
N VAL A 167 -8.52 14.97 0.38
CA VAL A 167 -9.84 14.42 0.06
C VAL A 167 -10.87 15.55 -0.05
N SER A 168 -11.76 15.48 -1.03
CA SER A 168 -12.93 16.34 -1.15
C SER A 168 -14.23 15.63 -0.77
N THR A 169 -14.24 14.31 -0.90
CA THR A 169 -15.45 13.51 -0.68
C THR A 169 -15.08 12.18 -0.04
N ILE A 170 -15.80 11.81 1.01
CA ILE A 170 -15.67 10.51 1.68
C ILE A 170 -16.97 9.75 1.50
N ILE A 171 -16.85 8.49 1.07
CA ILE A 171 -17.97 7.57 0.96
C ILE A 171 -17.73 6.42 1.92
N PHE A 172 -18.56 6.33 2.95
CA PHE A 172 -18.44 5.30 3.98
C PHE A 172 -19.21 4.04 3.63
N LEU A 173 -18.52 2.91 3.68
CA LEU A 173 -19.09 1.58 3.71
C LEU A 173 -19.52 1.22 5.15
N PRO A 174 -20.47 0.28 5.34
CA PRO A 174 -20.83 -0.22 6.67
C PRO A 174 -19.63 -0.88 7.36
N GLY A 175 -19.64 -0.84 8.70
CA GLY A 175 -18.65 -1.52 9.53
C GLY A 175 -18.54 -0.92 10.92
N SER A 176 -18.06 -1.71 11.89
CA SER A 176 -17.94 -1.27 13.30
C SER A 176 -16.97 -0.10 13.46
N GLY A 177 -15.91 -0.03 12.62
CA GLY A 177 -14.94 1.06 12.63
C GLY A 177 -15.44 2.35 12.00
N THR A 178 -16.37 2.23 11.05
CA THR A 178 -16.90 3.37 10.31
C THR A 178 -17.62 4.38 11.21
N ILE A 179 -18.38 3.88 12.21
CA ILE A 179 -19.20 4.74 13.08
C ILE A 179 -18.35 5.72 13.87
N GLY A 180 -17.24 5.24 14.46
CA GLY A 180 -16.33 6.09 15.24
C GLY A 180 -15.60 7.12 14.38
N LEU A 181 -15.03 6.66 13.26
CA LEU A 181 -14.29 7.52 12.34
C LEU A 181 -15.20 8.62 11.74
N ARG A 182 -16.41 8.25 11.35
CA ARG A 182 -17.39 9.19 10.78
C ARG A 182 -17.68 10.35 11.73
N LYS A 183 -17.99 10.07 13.00
CA LYS A 183 -18.25 11.12 14.01
C LYS A 183 -17.10 12.11 14.15
N SER A 184 -15.87 11.64 14.06
CA SER A 184 -14.68 12.50 14.16
C SER A 184 -14.42 13.33 12.91
N ILE A 185 -14.86 12.85 11.74
CA ILE A 185 -14.64 13.51 10.45
C ILE A 185 -15.80 14.48 10.12
N GLU A 186 -17.03 14.23 10.60
CA GLU A 186 -18.19 15.09 10.33
C GLU A 186 -18.02 16.54 10.81
N ILE A 187 -17.10 16.79 11.73
CA ILE A 187 -16.77 18.13 12.23
C ILE A 187 -15.78 18.90 11.33
N ILE A 188 -15.22 18.25 10.31
CA ILE A 188 -14.26 18.87 9.39
C ILE A 188 -15.05 19.59 8.29
N GLU A 189 -14.88 20.90 8.21
CA GLU A 189 -15.49 21.73 7.17
C GLU A 189 -14.97 21.35 5.77
N ASP A 190 -15.76 21.64 4.72
CA ASP A 190 -15.44 21.41 3.30
C ASP A 190 -15.34 19.93 2.85
N LEU A 191 -15.62 18.96 3.70
CA LEU A 191 -15.71 17.56 3.31
C LEU A 191 -17.14 17.14 3.00
N LYS A 192 -17.36 16.58 1.81
CA LYS A 192 -18.63 15.92 1.48
C LYS A 192 -18.60 14.49 1.99
N ILE A 193 -19.57 14.12 2.81
CA ILE A 193 -19.66 12.81 3.44
C ILE A 193 -20.93 12.10 3.00
N TYR A 194 -20.77 10.89 2.52
CA TYR A 194 -21.87 9.99 2.15
C TYR A 194 -21.72 8.65 2.86
N GLN A 195 -22.82 8.00 3.10
CA GLN A 195 -22.86 6.61 3.57
C GLN A 195 -23.72 5.78 2.61
N VAL A 196 -23.25 4.60 2.28
CA VAL A 196 -23.91 3.67 1.36
C VAL A 196 -23.99 2.29 2.00
N LEU A 197 -24.79 1.39 1.41
CA LEU A 197 -25.03 0.06 1.97
C LEU A 197 -24.00 -0.99 1.51
N ASN A 198 -23.41 -0.81 0.33
CA ASN A 198 -22.49 -1.78 -0.26
C ASN A 198 -21.47 -1.08 -1.17
N LEU A 199 -20.52 -1.87 -1.65
CA LEU A 199 -19.40 -1.38 -2.45
C LEU A 199 -19.82 -0.94 -3.85
N GLU A 200 -20.81 -1.59 -4.43
CA GLU A 200 -21.36 -1.24 -5.75
C GLU A 200 -22.02 0.13 -5.72
N ASP A 201 -22.76 0.44 -4.69
CA ASP A 201 -23.35 1.76 -4.47
C ASP A 201 -22.29 2.81 -4.20
N ALA A 202 -21.20 2.44 -3.48
CA ALA A 202 -20.07 3.34 -3.29
C ALA A 202 -19.41 3.74 -4.61
N VAL A 203 -19.20 2.79 -5.50
CA VAL A 203 -18.59 3.02 -6.82
C VAL A 203 -19.49 3.92 -7.68
N LYS A 204 -20.79 3.67 -7.73
CA LYS A 204 -21.77 4.52 -8.43
C LYS A 204 -21.76 5.93 -7.85
N LYS A 205 -21.86 6.05 -6.52
CA LYS A 205 -21.84 7.35 -5.82
C LYS A 205 -20.57 8.12 -6.09
N ALA A 206 -19.41 7.44 -6.09
CA ALA A 206 -18.13 8.06 -6.40
C ALA A 206 -18.08 8.61 -7.82
N LYS A 207 -18.61 7.85 -8.81
CA LYS A 207 -18.74 8.32 -10.18
C LYS A 207 -19.63 9.57 -10.28
N ASP A 208 -20.79 9.56 -9.58
CA ASP A 208 -21.76 10.67 -9.64
C ASP A 208 -21.22 11.96 -8.97
N CYS A 209 -20.34 11.81 -7.97
CA CYS A 209 -19.67 12.93 -7.30
C CYS A 209 -18.47 13.47 -8.06
N GLY A 210 -17.84 12.61 -8.88
CA GLY A 210 -16.56 12.90 -9.55
C GLY A 210 -16.72 13.75 -10.80
N ARG A 211 -15.66 14.48 -11.11
CA ARG A 211 -15.51 15.30 -12.32
C ARG A 211 -14.30 14.81 -13.12
N LYS A 212 -14.24 15.16 -14.39
CA LYS A 212 -13.07 14.87 -15.23
C LYS A 212 -11.79 15.40 -14.55
N GLY A 213 -10.82 14.53 -14.37
CA GLY A 213 -9.56 14.81 -13.72
C GLY A 213 -9.51 14.37 -12.26
N ASP A 214 -10.64 14.02 -11.63
CA ASP A 214 -10.67 13.53 -10.25
C ASP A 214 -10.15 12.09 -10.15
N ILE A 215 -9.82 11.71 -8.93
CA ILE A 215 -9.40 10.37 -8.55
C ILE A 215 -10.44 9.77 -7.60
N VAL A 216 -10.85 8.55 -7.86
CA VAL A 216 -11.60 7.70 -6.92
C VAL A 216 -10.66 6.65 -6.37
N LEU A 217 -10.50 6.59 -5.05
CA LEU A 217 -9.65 5.65 -4.35
C LEU A 217 -10.47 4.76 -3.43
N PHE A 218 -10.47 3.47 -3.65
CA PHE A 218 -10.94 2.50 -2.67
C PHE A 218 -9.77 2.08 -1.77
N SER A 219 -9.65 2.67 -0.60
CA SER A 219 -8.61 2.41 0.41
C SER A 219 -9.28 2.34 1.77
N PRO A 220 -9.70 1.14 2.21
CA PRO A 220 -10.66 0.95 3.28
C PRO A 220 -10.29 1.57 4.64
N ALA A 221 -9.02 1.65 5.00
CA ALA A 221 -8.49 2.01 6.32
C ALA A 221 -8.90 1.04 7.45
N PHE A 222 -9.69 0.04 7.15
CA PHE A 222 -10.28 -0.94 8.05
C PHE A 222 -10.14 -2.36 7.50
N ASP A 223 -10.12 -3.35 8.40
CA ASP A 223 -10.08 -4.75 7.97
C ASP A 223 -11.45 -5.20 7.42
N ALA A 224 -11.41 -6.33 6.73
CA ALA A 224 -12.59 -7.02 6.20
C ALA A 224 -13.34 -7.85 7.25
N ILE A 225 -12.78 -8.04 8.46
CA ILE A 225 -13.35 -8.86 9.52
C ILE A 225 -14.74 -8.32 9.90
N GLY A 226 -15.75 -9.18 9.84
CA GLY A 226 -17.15 -8.82 10.13
C GLY A 226 -17.93 -8.26 8.94
N VAL A 227 -17.32 -8.14 7.77
CA VAL A 227 -17.97 -7.98 6.47
C VAL A 227 -17.72 -9.30 5.73
N ASP A 228 -18.71 -9.86 5.07
CA ASP A 228 -18.71 -11.23 4.50
C ASP A 228 -17.62 -11.53 3.44
N LEU A 229 -16.58 -10.68 3.31
CA LEU A 229 -15.58 -10.78 2.25
C LEU A 229 -14.17 -10.58 2.79
N SER A 230 -13.22 -11.40 2.32
CA SER A 230 -11.80 -11.19 2.52
C SER A 230 -11.29 -9.89 1.85
N ARG A 231 -10.08 -9.43 2.20
CA ARG A 231 -9.44 -8.26 1.55
C ARG A 231 -9.37 -8.43 0.03
N LYS A 232 -9.00 -9.62 -0.43
CA LYS A 232 -8.91 -9.95 -1.85
C LYS A 232 -10.27 -9.84 -2.53
N GLU A 233 -11.29 -10.46 -1.95
CA GLU A 233 -12.65 -10.43 -2.50
C GLU A 233 -13.23 -9.02 -2.53
N ARG A 234 -12.96 -8.17 -1.52
CA ARG A 234 -13.35 -6.75 -1.56
C ARG A 234 -12.70 -6.02 -2.74
N GLY A 235 -11.40 -6.23 -2.95
CA GLY A 235 -10.69 -5.65 -4.09
C GLY A 235 -11.24 -6.12 -5.43
N GLU A 236 -11.46 -7.42 -5.61
CA GLU A 236 -12.04 -8.00 -6.83
C GLU A 236 -13.46 -7.48 -7.08
N ARG A 237 -14.26 -7.34 -6.05
CA ARG A 237 -15.62 -6.80 -6.13
C ARG A 237 -15.62 -5.31 -6.54
N PHE A 238 -14.69 -4.51 -5.99
CA PHE A 238 -14.49 -3.14 -6.44
C PHE A 238 -14.10 -3.06 -7.91
N VAL A 239 -13.12 -3.86 -8.34
CA VAL A 239 -12.69 -3.93 -9.74
C VAL A 239 -13.86 -4.30 -10.67
N LYS A 240 -14.67 -5.30 -10.28
CA LYS A 240 -15.87 -5.71 -11.03
C LYS A 240 -16.88 -4.57 -11.14
N ALA A 241 -17.17 -3.88 -10.04
CA ALA A 241 -18.10 -2.76 -10.02
C ALA A 241 -17.65 -1.60 -10.91
N VAL A 242 -16.34 -1.24 -10.86
CA VAL A 242 -15.76 -0.19 -11.71
C VAL A 242 -15.78 -0.58 -13.18
N ARG A 243 -15.50 -1.84 -13.52
CA ARG A 243 -15.55 -2.31 -14.92
C ARG A 243 -16.96 -2.32 -15.48
N GLY A 244 -17.97 -2.43 -14.62
CA GLY A 244 -19.39 -2.38 -14.99
C GLY A 244 -19.95 -0.96 -15.17
N LEU A 245 -19.17 0.11 -14.89
CA LEU A 245 -19.54 1.50 -15.18
C LEU A 245 -19.40 1.83 -16.66
#